data_70571183b8acba3b18ed7fb8e4088abd
#
_entry.id   70571183b8acba3b18ed7fb8e4088abd
#
_cell.length_a   1.000
_cell.length_b   1.000
_cell.length_c   1.000
_cell.angle_alpha   90.00
_cell.angle_beta   90.00
_cell.angle_gamma   90.00
#
_symmetry.space_group_name_H-M   'P 1'
#
loop_
_entity.id
_entity.type
_entity.pdbx_description
1 polymer ?
#
loop_
_entity_poly.entity_id
_entity_poly.type
_entity_poly.pdbx_seq_one_letter_code
_entity_poly.pdbx_strand_id
1 'polypeptide(L)'
;ILSGCGGESKEAKEARMTGIEQLNAGNYQDAIDSFGKALDESDGIVNSFELDVLKYRGEAEYKLADYKAAAQTYGILAEVDGGKAEYLYYKAASEAAAGQAEDAEKDFAAAEEKAKNSKKSSAAAPGVSLAFTALASAARDAGDSELAAQYCNQAIERGVSGPEIYNQLAISEMEAGDYESAMSHYEEALSLADSETALVIRQNIAVLYEKEGDFAKALEQFKECQAAGADTPEVQKEIRFLESR
;
A
#
# COMPACT_ATOMS: atom_id res chain seq x y z
N ILE A 1 -41.54 7.90 -26.31
CA ILE A 1 -40.12 8.19 -26.49
C ILE A 1 -39.78 9.30 -25.50
N LEU A 2 -39.44 8.93 -24.30
CA LEU A 2 -38.85 9.80 -23.32
C LEU A 2 -37.38 9.38 -23.22
N SER A 3 -36.51 10.16 -23.87
CA SER A 3 -35.08 10.18 -23.63
C SER A 3 -34.91 10.59 -22.16
N GLY A 4 -34.75 9.62 -21.28
CA GLY A 4 -34.37 9.86 -19.91
C GLY A 4 -32.94 10.42 -19.93
N CYS A 5 -32.72 11.61 -19.41
CA CYS A 5 -31.42 12.05 -18.94
C CYS A 5 -30.99 11.02 -17.89
N GLY A 6 -30.00 10.19 -18.25
CA GLY A 6 -29.50 9.12 -17.40
C GLY A 6 -28.82 9.70 -16.17
N GLY A 7 -29.56 9.88 -15.10
CA GLY A 7 -28.98 9.96 -13.75
C GLY A 7 -28.92 8.57 -13.19
N GLU A 8 -27.87 8.29 -12.43
CA GLU A 8 -27.69 7.02 -11.71
C GLU A 8 -28.95 6.68 -10.90
N SER A 9 -29.31 5.40 -10.88
CA SER A 9 -30.46 4.94 -10.13
C SER A 9 -30.28 5.18 -8.62
N LYS A 10 -31.41 5.17 -7.91
CA LYS A 10 -31.37 5.29 -6.44
C LYS A 10 -30.65 4.07 -5.85
N GLU A 11 -30.89 2.91 -6.43
CA GLU A 11 -30.30 1.62 -6.06
C GLU A 11 -28.79 1.64 -6.24
N ALA A 12 -28.27 2.18 -7.35
CA ALA A 12 -26.82 2.32 -7.58
C ALA A 12 -26.15 3.27 -6.56
N LYS A 13 -26.81 4.40 -6.23
CA LYS A 13 -26.32 5.33 -5.21
C LYS A 13 -26.31 4.72 -3.81
N GLU A 14 -27.35 3.99 -3.44
CA GLU A 14 -27.42 3.28 -2.17
C GLU A 14 -26.33 2.18 -2.07
N ALA A 15 -26.14 1.40 -3.13
CA ALA A 15 -25.10 0.38 -3.20
C ALA A 15 -23.70 0.98 -3.05
N ARG A 16 -23.41 2.13 -3.72
CA ARG A 16 -22.14 2.85 -3.55
C ARG A 16 -21.92 3.27 -2.10
N MET A 17 -22.93 3.86 -1.44
CA MET A 17 -22.81 4.30 -0.05
C MET A 17 -22.56 3.12 0.89
N THR A 18 -23.30 2.03 0.72
CA THR A 18 -23.09 0.78 1.47
C THR A 18 -21.67 0.24 1.29
N GLY A 19 -21.17 0.24 0.05
CA GLY A 19 -19.79 -0.18 -0.24
C GLY A 19 -18.74 0.67 0.49
N ILE A 20 -18.93 2.01 0.55
CA ILE A 20 -18.01 2.91 1.28
C ILE A 20 -18.06 2.63 2.79
N GLU A 21 -19.24 2.41 3.37
CA GLU A 21 -19.37 2.07 4.78
C GLU A 21 -18.68 0.73 5.11
N GLN A 22 -18.84 -0.27 4.25
CA GLN A 22 -18.20 -1.58 4.37
C GLN A 22 -16.68 -1.49 4.23
N LEU A 23 -16.17 -0.70 3.28
CA LEU A 23 -14.74 -0.44 3.11
C LEU A 23 -14.13 0.19 4.36
N ASN A 24 -14.79 1.20 4.91
CA ASN A 24 -14.35 1.88 6.15
C ASN A 24 -14.41 0.96 7.38
N ALA A 25 -15.30 -0.03 7.38
CA ALA A 25 -15.41 -1.04 8.42
C ALA A 25 -14.42 -2.21 8.26
N GLY A 26 -13.61 -2.24 7.18
CA GLY A 26 -12.69 -3.33 6.89
C GLY A 26 -13.35 -4.55 6.23
N ASN A 27 -14.62 -4.48 5.87
CA ASN A 27 -15.38 -5.55 5.22
C ASN A 27 -15.15 -5.49 3.70
N TYR A 28 -13.93 -5.76 3.25
CA TYR A 28 -13.49 -5.48 1.89
C TYR A 28 -14.24 -6.28 0.83
N GLN A 29 -14.52 -7.58 1.07
CA GLN A 29 -15.28 -8.40 0.11
C GLN A 29 -16.71 -7.88 -0.07
N ASP A 30 -17.39 -7.57 1.03
CA ASP A 30 -18.75 -7.02 0.98
C ASP A 30 -18.77 -5.67 0.26
N ALA A 31 -17.73 -4.85 0.47
CA ALA A 31 -17.56 -3.57 -0.23
C ALA A 31 -17.43 -3.76 -1.74
N ILE A 32 -16.61 -4.71 -2.19
CA ILE A 32 -16.43 -5.05 -3.62
C ILE A 32 -17.76 -5.48 -4.22
N ASP A 33 -18.54 -6.34 -3.53
CA ASP A 33 -19.84 -6.81 -3.98
C ASP A 33 -20.86 -5.65 -4.09
N SER A 34 -20.82 -4.71 -3.14
CA SER A 34 -21.68 -3.52 -3.17
C SER A 34 -21.29 -2.57 -4.30
N PHE A 35 -19.99 -2.36 -4.54
CA PHE A 35 -19.52 -1.58 -5.69
C PHE A 35 -19.86 -2.26 -7.01
N GLY A 36 -19.82 -3.60 -7.09
CA GLY A 36 -20.30 -4.37 -8.23
C GLY A 36 -21.76 -4.04 -8.55
N LYS A 37 -22.64 -4.09 -7.53
CA LYS A 37 -24.06 -3.71 -7.68
C LYS A 37 -24.26 -2.27 -8.13
N ALA A 38 -23.40 -1.35 -7.67
CA ALA A 38 -23.47 0.05 -8.10
C ALA A 38 -23.11 0.25 -9.58
N LEU A 39 -22.37 -0.71 -10.17
CA LEU A 39 -21.94 -0.72 -11.56
C LEU A 39 -22.82 -1.61 -12.47
N ASP A 40 -23.77 -2.36 -11.92
CA ASP A 40 -24.60 -3.34 -12.68
C ASP A 40 -25.43 -2.70 -13.80
N GLU A 41 -25.75 -1.41 -13.69
CA GLU A 41 -26.51 -0.64 -14.67
C GLU A 41 -25.62 0.10 -15.68
N SER A 42 -24.30 -0.11 -15.64
CA SER A 42 -23.36 0.53 -16.56
C SER A 42 -23.64 0.12 -18.01
N ASP A 43 -23.71 1.10 -18.90
CA ASP A 43 -23.85 0.90 -20.33
C ASP A 43 -22.49 0.72 -21.06
N GLY A 44 -21.41 0.63 -20.29
CA GLY A 44 -20.04 0.52 -20.78
C GLY A 44 -19.39 1.87 -21.10
N ILE A 45 -20.08 2.98 -20.84
CA ILE A 45 -19.53 4.33 -20.93
C ILE A 45 -19.30 4.84 -19.51
N VAL A 46 -18.06 4.85 -19.08
CA VAL A 46 -17.72 5.24 -17.71
C VAL A 46 -17.94 6.74 -17.50
N ASN A 47 -18.93 7.09 -16.70
CA ASN A 47 -19.24 8.43 -16.28
C ASN A 47 -18.53 8.80 -14.93
N SER A 48 -18.78 10.00 -14.41
CA SER A 48 -18.14 10.46 -13.15
C SER A 48 -18.53 9.65 -11.91
N PHE A 49 -19.74 9.09 -11.86
CA PHE A 49 -20.18 8.24 -10.77
C PHE A 49 -19.46 6.89 -10.82
N GLU A 50 -19.40 6.27 -11.99
CA GLU A 50 -18.72 4.99 -12.18
C GLU A 50 -17.21 5.10 -11.95
N LEU A 51 -16.57 6.22 -12.38
CA LEU A 51 -15.18 6.51 -12.03
C LEU A 51 -14.95 6.54 -10.52
N ASP A 52 -15.86 7.16 -9.78
CA ASP A 52 -15.77 7.23 -8.33
C ASP A 52 -15.99 5.86 -7.68
N VAL A 53 -16.96 5.08 -8.13
CA VAL A 53 -17.19 3.70 -7.66
C VAL A 53 -15.98 2.82 -7.94
N LEU A 54 -15.39 2.89 -9.14
CA LEU A 54 -14.21 2.11 -9.50
C LEU A 54 -13.00 2.45 -8.63
N LYS A 55 -12.82 3.71 -8.20
CA LYS A 55 -11.74 4.09 -7.28
C LYS A 55 -11.86 3.36 -5.93
N TYR A 56 -13.04 3.40 -5.33
CA TYR A 56 -13.30 2.71 -4.07
C TYR A 56 -13.20 1.19 -4.22
N ARG A 57 -13.64 0.65 -5.37
CA ARG A 57 -13.52 -0.77 -5.65
C ARG A 57 -12.06 -1.20 -5.75
N GLY A 58 -11.23 -0.47 -6.50
CA GLY A 58 -9.79 -0.74 -6.59
C GLY A 58 -9.08 -0.67 -5.23
N GLU A 59 -9.47 0.29 -4.38
CA GLU A 59 -8.97 0.37 -3.00
C GLU A 59 -9.39 -0.86 -2.18
N ALA A 60 -10.65 -1.29 -2.26
CA ALA A 60 -11.15 -2.46 -1.54
C ALA A 60 -10.46 -3.75 -2.01
N GLU A 61 -10.27 -3.91 -3.32
CA GLU A 61 -9.55 -5.04 -3.93
C GLU A 61 -8.10 -5.09 -3.44
N TYR A 62 -7.41 -3.94 -3.41
CA TYR A 62 -6.04 -3.86 -2.89
C TYR A 62 -5.97 -4.23 -1.40
N LYS A 63 -6.88 -3.70 -0.58
CA LYS A 63 -6.94 -4.01 0.86
C LYS A 63 -7.33 -5.45 1.16
N LEU A 64 -8.10 -6.09 0.26
CA LEU A 64 -8.41 -7.52 0.32
C LEU A 64 -7.22 -8.40 -0.08
N ALA A 65 -6.13 -7.81 -0.56
CA ALA A 65 -5.00 -8.48 -1.20
C ALA A 65 -5.36 -9.19 -2.52
N ASP A 66 -6.49 -8.85 -3.15
CA ASP A 66 -6.77 -9.23 -4.55
C ASP A 66 -6.07 -8.25 -5.50
N TYR A 67 -4.75 -8.31 -5.48
CA TYR A 67 -3.91 -7.37 -6.21
C TYR A 67 -4.10 -7.45 -7.74
N LYS A 68 -4.46 -8.62 -8.27
CA LYS A 68 -4.75 -8.78 -9.71
C LYS A 68 -6.03 -8.06 -10.11
N ALA A 69 -7.08 -8.17 -9.31
CA ALA A 69 -8.31 -7.43 -9.53
C ALA A 69 -8.06 -5.91 -9.39
N ALA A 70 -7.33 -5.48 -8.36
CA ALA A 70 -6.96 -4.08 -8.18
C ALA A 70 -6.19 -3.52 -9.38
N ALA A 71 -5.20 -4.24 -9.90
CA ALA A 71 -4.45 -3.83 -11.10
C ALA A 71 -5.35 -3.69 -12.33
N GLN A 72 -6.32 -4.57 -12.51
CA GLN A 72 -7.31 -4.47 -13.60
C GLN A 72 -8.21 -3.24 -13.43
N THR A 73 -8.74 -3.02 -12.22
CA THR A 73 -9.61 -1.87 -11.92
C THR A 73 -8.87 -0.54 -12.12
N TYR A 74 -7.63 -0.42 -11.64
CA TYR A 74 -6.82 0.78 -11.87
C TYR A 74 -6.39 0.93 -13.33
N GLY A 75 -6.22 -0.18 -14.07
CA GLY A 75 -6.01 -0.17 -15.51
C GLY A 75 -7.19 0.45 -16.26
N ILE A 76 -8.42 0.04 -15.95
CA ILE A 76 -9.65 0.64 -16.50
C ILE A 76 -9.69 2.14 -16.20
N LEU A 77 -9.43 2.54 -14.95
CA LEU A 77 -9.40 3.95 -14.55
C LEU A 77 -8.35 4.76 -15.36
N ALA A 78 -7.17 4.19 -15.57
CA ALA A 78 -6.12 4.82 -16.38
C ALA A 78 -6.54 5.02 -17.85
N GLU A 79 -7.27 4.06 -18.43
CA GLU A 79 -7.74 4.14 -19.81
C GLU A 79 -8.84 5.18 -19.99
N VAL A 80 -9.84 5.21 -19.09
CA VAL A 80 -11.06 6.00 -19.28
C VAL A 80 -10.96 7.43 -18.75
N ASP A 81 -10.06 7.72 -17.81
CA ASP A 81 -9.87 9.07 -17.21
C ASP A 81 -8.57 9.74 -17.69
N GLY A 82 -8.21 9.56 -18.95
CA GLY A 82 -7.13 10.28 -19.62
C GLY A 82 -5.72 9.91 -19.17
N GLY A 83 -5.52 8.74 -18.58
CA GLY A 83 -4.21 8.22 -18.20
C GLY A 83 -3.55 9.05 -17.10
N LYS A 84 -4.28 9.41 -16.06
CA LYS A 84 -3.73 10.14 -14.93
C LYS A 84 -2.63 9.32 -14.24
N ALA A 85 -1.55 9.99 -13.83
CA ALA A 85 -0.44 9.36 -13.14
C ALA A 85 -0.87 8.59 -11.89
N GLU A 86 -1.86 9.09 -11.15
CA GLU A 86 -2.37 8.46 -9.93
C GLU A 86 -2.84 7.02 -10.15
N TYR A 87 -3.56 6.74 -11.24
CA TYR A 87 -4.06 5.39 -11.51
C TYR A 87 -2.94 4.44 -11.96
N LEU A 88 -1.96 4.96 -12.69
CA LEU A 88 -0.79 4.19 -13.08
C LEU A 88 0.10 3.86 -11.87
N TYR A 89 0.22 4.75 -10.87
CA TYR A 89 0.90 4.43 -9.62
C TYR A 89 0.16 3.35 -8.83
N TYR A 90 -1.17 3.45 -8.69
CA TYR A 90 -1.96 2.41 -8.00
C TYR A 90 -1.93 1.08 -8.76
N LYS A 91 -1.95 1.11 -10.10
CA LYS A 91 -1.79 -0.08 -10.94
C LYS A 91 -0.43 -0.72 -10.70
N ALA A 92 0.65 0.04 -10.83
CA ALA A 92 2.00 -0.44 -10.59
C ALA A 92 2.18 -1.03 -9.18
N ALA A 93 1.62 -0.37 -8.15
CA ALA A 93 1.62 -0.90 -6.79
C ALA A 93 0.91 -2.26 -6.70
N SER A 94 -0.24 -2.38 -7.36
CA SER A 94 -1.02 -3.62 -7.38
C SER A 94 -0.30 -4.74 -8.14
N GLU A 95 0.33 -4.43 -9.27
CA GLU A 95 1.12 -5.38 -10.06
C GLU A 95 2.36 -5.85 -9.29
N ALA A 96 3.08 -4.94 -8.63
CA ALA A 96 4.21 -5.29 -7.78
C ALA A 96 3.79 -6.25 -6.66
N ALA A 97 2.70 -5.92 -5.94
CA ALA A 97 2.16 -6.77 -4.90
C ALA A 97 1.61 -8.12 -5.42
N ALA A 98 1.19 -8.19 -6.69
CA ALA A 98 0.79 -9.42 -7.37
C ALA A 98 1.98 -10.27 -7.87
N GLY A 99 3.22 -9.81 -7.69
CA GLY A 99 4.44 -10.46 -8.20
C GLY A 99 4.67 -10.26 -9.71
N GLN A 100 4.04 -9.25 -10.32
CA GLN A 100 4.16 -8.91 -11.74
C GLN A 100 5.20 -7.77 -11.91
N ALA A 101 6.45 -8.03 -11.54
CA ALA A 101 7.49 -7.00 -11.42
C ALA A 101 7.72 -6.22 -12.74
N GLU A 102 7.80 -6.90 -13.89
CA GLU A 102 8.04 -6.25 -15.18
C GLU A 102 6.89 -5.29 -15.57
N ASP A 103 5.64 -5.68 -15.35
CA ASP A 103 4.47 -4.84 -15.62
C ASP A 103 4.46 -3.65 -14.65
N ALA A 104 4.74 -3.88 -13.36
CA ALA A 104 4.81 -2.86 -12.35
C ALA A 104 5.85 -1.77 -12.66
N GLU A 105 7.06 -2.16 -13.05
CA GLU A 105 8.13 -1.21 -13.46
C GLU A 105 7.73 -0.40 -14.68
N LYS A 106 7.12 -1.02 -15.68
CA LYS A 106 6.64 -0.37 -16.89
C LYS A 106 5.56 0.67 -16.59
N ASP A 107 4.57 0.30 -15.78
CA ASP A 107 3.46 1.19 -15.44
C ASP A 107 3.88 2.29 -14.46
N PHE A 108 4.83 1.99 -13.58
CA PHE A 108 5.49 3.00 -12.76
C PHE A 108 6.25 4.04 -13.62
N ALA A 109 7.03 3.60 -14.61
CA ALA A 109 7.72 4.50 -15.52
C ALA A 109 6.75 5.36 -16.35
N ALA A 110 5.62 4.79 -16.77
CA ALA A 110 4.56 5.52 -17.45
C ALA A 110 3.89 6.55 -16.53
N ALA A 111 3.67 6.22 -15.26
CA ALA A 111 3.17 7.15 -14.26
C ALA A 111 4.11 8.34 -14.07
N GLU A 112 5.41 8.06 -13.97
CA GLU A 112 6.47 9.07 -13.85
C GLU A 112 6.49 10.05 -15.04
N GLU A 113 6.36 9.54 -16.25
CA GLU A 113 6.29 10.39 -17.45
C GLU A 113 5.06 11.30 -17.43
N LYS A 114 3.90 10.75 -17.05
CA LYS A 114 2.66 11.51 -16.89
C LYS A 114 2.76 12.57 -15.78
N ALA A 115 3.37 12.22 -14.66
CA ALA A 115 3.55 13.14 -13.52
C ALA A 115 4.45 14.32 -13.88
N LYS A 116 5.54 14.12 -14.65
CA LYS A 116 6.43 15.19 -15.13
C LYS A 116 5.70 16.23 -15.99
N ASN A 117 4.69 15.80 -16.73
CA ASN A 117 3.88 16.66 -17.59
C ASN A 117 2.73 17.34 -16.83
N SER A 118 2.55 17.02 -15.53
CA SER A 118 1.55 17.64 -14.67
C SER A 118 2.07 18.94 -14.05
N LYS A 119 1.17 19.89 -13.80
CA LYS A 119 1.49 21.12 -13.05
C LYS A 119 1.69 20.86 -11.54
N LYS A 120 1.37 19.66 -11.05
CA LYS A 120 1.60 19.22 -9.67
C LYS A 120 2.95 18.52 -9.58
N SER A 121 3.62 18.67 -8.42
CA SER A 121 4.83 17.88 -8.13
C SER A 121 4.53 16.39 -8.22
N SER A 122 5.44 15.61 -8.81
CA SER A 122 5.32 14.15 -8.87
C SER A 122 5.26 13.51 -7.49
N ALA A 123 5.93 14.11 -6.49
CA ALA A 123 5.89 13.68 -5.09
C ALA A 123 4.51 13.80 -4.45
N ALA A 124 3.66 14.70 -4.95
CA ALA A 124 2.31 14.91 -4.44
C ALA A 124 1.23 14.12 -5.21
N ALA A 125 1.61 13.29 -6.17
CA ALA A 125 0.66 12.46 -6.91
C ALA A 125 0.12 11.36 -5.98
N PRO A 126 -1.22 11.17 -5.92
CA PRO A 126 -1.78 10.04 -5.18
C PRO A 126 -1.21 8.71 -5.67
N GLY A 127 -0.96 7.79 -4.75
CA GLY A 127 -0.46 6.44 -5.05
C GLY A 127 1.06 6.34 -5.24
N VAL A 128 1.80 7.44 -5.38
CA VAL A 128 3.25 7.37 -5.60
C VAL A 128 4.00 6.71 -4.44
N SER A 129 3.65 7.03 -3.20
CA SER A 129 4.25 6.38 -2.01
C SER A 129 3.95 4.89 -2.00
N LEU A 130 2.70 4.51 -2.27
CA LEU A 130 2.28 3.11 -2.33
C LEU A 130 3.04 2.35 -3.44
N ALA A 131 3.25 2.98 -4.60
CA ALA A 131 4.00 2.35 -5.69
C ALA A 131 5.46 2.10 -5.31
N PHE A 132 6.14 3.07 -4.69
CA PHE A 132 7.51 2.89 -4.22
C PHE A 132 7.63 1.79 -3.16
N THR A 133 6.73 1.78 -2.16
CA THR A 133 6.74 0.74 -1.12
C THR A 133 6.45 -0.64 -1.67
N ALA A 134 5.53 -0.77 -2.62
CA ALA A 134 5.20 -2.04 -3.24
C ALA A 134 6.35 -2.56 -4.12
N LEU A 135 7.00 -1.70 -4.91
CA LEU A 135 8.17 -2.06 -5.71
C LEU A 135 9.36 -2.46 -4.83
N ALA A 136 9.62 -1.72 -3.74
CA ALA A 136 10.66 -2.08 -2.79
C ALA A 136 10.39 -3.43 -2.12
N SER A 137 9.13 -3.69 -1.72
CA SER A 137 8.74 -4.98 -1.16
C SER A 137 8.91 -6.12 -2.16
N ALA A 138 8.47 -5.93 -3.41
CA ALA A 138 8.60 -6.93 -4.46
C ALA A 138 10.08 -7.26 -4.79
N ALA A 139 10.95 -6.24 -4.83
CA ALA A 139 12.38 -6.43 -5.03
C ALA A 139 13.01 -7.24 -3.89
N ARG A 140 12.67 -6.92 -2.64
CA ARG A 140 13.12 -7.68 -1.46
C ARG A 140 12.62 -9.12 -1.48
N ASP A 141 11.36 -9.35 -1.81
CA ASP A 141 10.76 -10.69 -1.89
C ASP A 141 11.43 -11.54 -3.00
N ALA A 142 11.97 -10.89 -4.03
CA ALA A 142 12.82 -11.48 -5.05
C ALA A 142 14.28 -11.71 -4.58
N GLY A 143 14.64 -11.28 -3.38
CA GLY A 143 15.98 -11.40 -2.81
C GLY A 143 16.94 -10.27 -3.19
N ASP A 144 16.43 -9.17 -3.75
CA ASP A 144 17.22 -8.00 -4.18
C ASP A 144 16.99 -6.82 -3.22
N SER A 145 17.60 -6.91 -2.02
CA SER A 145 17.51 -5.86 -1.02
C SER A 145 18.21 -4.56 -1.46
N GLU A 146 19.18 -4.64 -2.38
CA GLU A 146 19.83 -3.45 -2.96
C GLU A 146 18.84 -2.67 -3.84
N LEU A 147 18.13 -3.34 -4.72
CA LEU A 147 17.08 -2.70 -5.54
C LEU A 147 15.95 -2.15 -4.68
N ALA A 148 15.57 -2.87 -3.63
CA ALA A 148 14.57 -2.39 -2.66
C ALA A 148 15.01 -1.07 -2.01
N ALA A 149 16.24 -0.98 -1.53
CA ALA A 149 16.81 0.25 -0.98
C ALA A 149 16.87 1.38 -2.03
N GLN A 150 17.19 1.06 -3.30
CA GLN A 150 17.20 2.04 -4.38
C GLN A 150 15.82 2.67 -4.60
N TYR A 151 14.74 1.89 -4.60
CA TYR A 151 13.37 2.45 -4.72
C TYR A 151 13.03 3.38 -3.55
N CYS A 152 13.37 3.01 -2.32
CA CYS A 152 13.15 3.85 -1.15
C CYS A 152 13.95 5.16 -1.22
N ASN A 153 15.23 5.10 -1.59
CA ASN A 153 16.09 6.29 -1.75
C ASN A 153 15.57 7.20 -2.87
N GLN A 154 15.13 6.65 -4.00
CA GLN A 154 14.49 7.44 -5.06
C GLN A 154 13.24 8.15 -4.58
N ALA A 155 12.41 7.50 -3.75
CA ALA A 155 11.25 8.13 -3.14
C ALA A 155 11.65 9.33 -2.27
N ILE A 156 12.62 9.16 -1.38
CA ILE A 156 13.13 10.20 -0.46
C ILE A 156 13.71 11.37 -1.25
N GLU A 157 14.55 11.12 -2.26
CA GLU A 157 15.13 12.15 -3.13
C GLU A 157 14.08 13.01 -3.85
N ARG A 158 12.92 12.45 -4.11
CA ARG A 158 11.77 13.15 -4.72
C ARG A 158 10.87 13.85 -3.71
N GLY A 159 11.19 13.77 -2.43
CA GLY A 159 10.35 14.30 -1.36
C GLY A 159 9.10 13.46 -1.10
N VAL A 160 9.07 12.21 -1.57
CA VAL A 160 8.08 11.21 -1.17
C VAL A 160 8.64 10.51 0.06
N SER A 161 8.24 10.97 1.24
CA SER A 161 8.70 10.44 2.51
C SER A 161 7.51 10.11 3.40
N GLY A 162 7.61 9.03 4.14
CA GLY A 162 6.59 8.57 5.06
C GLY A 162 7.12 7.40 5.88
N PRO A 163 6.42 6.99 6.93
CA PRO A 163 6.88 5.93 7.80
C PRO A 163 7.10 4.61 7.04
N GLU A 164 6.28 4.33 6.02
CA GLU A 164 6.39 3.12 5.21
C GLU A 164 7.68 3.09 4.38
N ILE A 165 8.07 4.22 3.77
CA ILE A 165 9.31 4.33 2.96
C ILE A 165 10.53 4.10 3.83
N TYR A 166 10.63 4.80 4.97
CA TYR A 166 11.75 4.65 5.89
C TYR A 166 11.79 3.25 6.51
N ASN A 167 10.62 2.67 6.84
CA ASN A 167 10.55 1.30 7.33
C ASN A 167 11.05 0.29 6.30
N GLN A 168 10.67 0.43 5.02
CA GLN A 168 11.16 -0.45 3.95
C GLN A 168 12.67 -0.29 3.73
N LEU A 169 13.18 0.94 3.77
CA LEU A 169 14.61 1.19 3.66
C LEU A 169 15.38 0.52 4.80
N ALA A 170 14.91 0.69 6.03
CA ALA A 170 15.50 0.07 7.21
C ALA A 170 15.50 -1.46 7.15
N ILE A 171 14.41 -2.09 6.65
CA ILE A 171 14.37 -3.54 6.44
C ILE A 171 15.45 -3.97 5.44
N SER A 172 15.60 -3.27 4.31
CA SER A 172 16.59 -3.58 3.29
C SER A 172 18.03 -3.47 3.80
N GLU A 173 18.31 -2.43 4.60
CA GLU A 173 19.60 -2.23 5.25
C GLU A 173 19.88 -3.30 6.31
N MET A 174 18.88 -3.66 7.12
CA MET A 174 18.99 -4.76 8.09
C MET A 174 19.31 -6.09 7.40
N GLU A 175 18.68 -6.38 6.27
CA GLU A 175 18.94 -7.59 5.48
C GLU A 175 20.35 -7.57 4.86
N ALA A 176 20.84 -6.40 4.48
CA ALA A 176 22.21 -6.20 4.02
C ALA A 176 23.25 -6.25 5.15
N GLY A 177 22.80 -6.26 6.42
CA GLY A 177 23.69 -6.30 7.61
C GLY A 177 24.14 -4.90 8.09
N ASP A 178 23.61 -3.84 7.52
CA ASP A 178 23.85 -2.46 7.97
C ASP A 178 22.85 -2.08 9.07
N TYR A 179 23.10 -2.60 10.27
CA TYR A 179 22.17 -2.45 11.40
C TYR A 179 22.15 -1.00 11.95
N GLU A 180 23.27 -0.26 11.81
CA GLU A 180 23.34 1.15 12.24
C GLU A 180 22.43 2.04 11.40
N SER A 181 22.52 1.95 10.08
CA SER A 181 21.65 2.67 9.16
C SER A 181 20.19 2.25 9.32
N ALA A 182 19.94 0.94 9.43
CA ALA A 182 18.60 0.39 9.64
C ALA A 182 17.94 0.97 10.91
N MET A 183 18.65 1.03 12.03
CA MET A 183 18.12 1.62 13.28
C MET A 183 17.79 3.09 13.08
N SER A 184 18.67 3.86 12.44
CA SER A 184 18.44 5.28 12.17
C SER A 184 17.17 5.51 11.34
N HIS A 185 16.95 4.71 10.29
CA HIS A 185 15.76 4.84 9.46
C HIS A 185 14.49 4.30 10.14
N TYR A 186 14.58 3.30 11.03
CA TYR A 186 13.45 2.93 11.88
C TYR A 186 13.05 4.05 12.84
N GLU A 187 14.01 4.77 13.43
CA GLU A 187 13.73 5.93 14.29
C GLU A 187 13.04 7.05 13.50
N GLU A 188 13.50 7.33 12.27
CA GLU A 188 12.86 8.29 11.40
C GLU A 188 11.41 7.83 11.06
N ALA A 189 11.22 6.56 10.70
CA ALA A 189 9.90 6.00 10.46
C ALA A 189 8.98 6.14 11.67
N LEU A 190 9.47 5.85 12.89
CA LEU A 190 8.69 6.01 14.13
C LEU A 190 8.28 7.46 14.38
N SER A 191 9.15 8.42 14.03
CA SER A 191 8.86 9.85 14.22
C SER A 191 7.65 10.33 13.39
N LEU A 192 7.36 9.64 12.29
CA LEU A 192 6.30 9.95 11.32
C LEU A 192 5.07 9.06 11.46
N ALA A 193 5.18 7.94 12.18
CA ALA A 193 4.17 6.91 12.23
C ALA A 193 2.98 7.26 13.13
N ASP A 194 1.79 6.83 12.72
CA ASP A 194 0.66 6.70 13.62
C ASP A 194 0.81 5.48 14.56
N SER A 195 -0.17 5.31 15.46
CA SER A 195 -0.07 4.26 16.48
C SER A 195 -0.04 2.84 15.89
N GLU A 196 -0.72 2.58 14.80
CA GLU A 196 -0.78 1.26 14.15
C GLU A 196 0.53 0.98 13.41
N THR A 197 0.98 1.91 12.60
CA THR A 197 2.24 1.81 11.87
C THR A 197 3.43 1.71 12.82
N ALA A 198 3.42 2.46 13.93
CA ALA A 198 4.47 2.40 14.94
C ALA A 198 4.62 1.01 15.57
N LEU A 199 3.52 0.25 15.76
CA LEU A 199 3.60 -1.13 16.25
C LEU A 199 4.35 -2.06 15.28
N VAL A 200 4.10 -1.92 13.99
CA VAL A 200 4.81 -2.69 12.94
C VAL A 200 6.30 -2.37 12.95
N ILE A 201 6.65 -1.07 13.00
CA ILE A 201 8.05 -0.64 13.02
C ILE A 201 8.76 -1.15 14.28
N ARG A 202 8.15 -1.09 15.46
CA ARG A 202 8.73 -1.61 16.71
C ARG A 202 8.98 -3.11 16.65
N GLN A 203 8.10 -3.89 16.00
CA GLN A 203 8.34 -5.31 15.77
C GLN A 203 9.57 -5.53 14.88
N ASN A 204 9.75 -4.72 13.84
CA ASN A 204 10.94 -4.78 12.99
C ASN A 204 12.21 -4.40 13.75
N ILE A 205 12.15 -3.41 14.65
CA ILE A 205 13.27 -3.06 15.55
C ILE A 205 13.60 -4.24 16.49
N ALA A 206 12.60 -4.96 16.99
CA ALA A 206 12.83 -6.15 17.80
C ALA A 206 13.59 -7.22 17.01
N VAL A 207 13.20 -7.45 15.74
CA VAL A 207 13.92 -8.36 14.83
C VAL A 207 15.35 -7.86 14.56
N LEU A 208 15.56 -6.56 14.43
CA LEU A 208 16.92 -5.98 14.30
C LEU A 208 17.78 -6.34 15.53
N TYR A 209 17.29 -6.15 16.76
CA TYR A 209 18.01 -6.51 17.97
C TYR A 209 18.30 -8.02 18.05
N GLU A 210 17.41 -8.89 17.56
CA GLU A 210 17.70 -10.32 17.43
C GLU A 210 18.88 -10.60 16.48
N LYS A 211 18.91 -9.90 15.35
CA LYS A 211 20.00 -10.01 14.38
C LYS A 211 21.34 -9.53 14.94
N GLU A 212 21.33 -8.50 15.79
CA GLU A 212 22.50 -8.04 16.54
C GLU A 212 22.90 -8.99 17.68
N GLY A 213 21.99 -9.91 18.09
CA GLY A 213 22.20 -10.80 19.22
C GLY A 213 21.81 -10.17 20.57
N ASP A 214 21.21 -9.00 20.59
CA ASP A 214 20.70 -8.34 21.79
C ASP A 214 19.27 -8.84 22.13
N PHE A 215 19.20 -10.10 22.52
CA PHE A 215 17.93 -10.77 22.82
C PHE A 215 17.15 -10.10 23.98
N ALA A 216 17.86 -9.40 24.88
CA ALA A 216 17.22 -8.70 26.00
C ALA A 216 16.39 -7.52 25.48
N LYS A 217 16.97 -6.69 24.60
CA LYS A 217 16.24 -5.58 23.98
C LYS A 217 15.16 -6.06 23.03
N ALA A 218 15.41 -7.12 22.26
CA ALA A 218 14.38 -7.72 21.40
C ALA A 218 13.15 -8.13 22.23
N LEU A 219 13.34 -8.82 23.35
CA LEU A 219 12.27 -9.22 24.25
C LEU A 219 11.50 -8.02 24.82
N GLU A 220 12.21 -6.96 25.21
CA GLU A 220 11.60 -5.73 25.71
C GLU A 220 10.68 -5.11 24.65
N GLN A 221 11.16 -4.96 23.40
CA GLN A 221 10.39 -4.39 22.31
C GLN A 221 9.14 -5.22 21.97
N PHE A 222 9.24 -6.55 21.91
CA PHE A 222 8.05 -7.39 21.67
C PHE A 222 7.04 -7.30 22.82
N LYS A 223 7.49 -7.22 24.08
CA LYS A 223 6.58 -7.03 25.24
C LYS A 223 5.89 -5.66 25.21
N GLU A 224 6.60 -4.61 24.80
CA GLU A 224 6.00 -3.29 24.59
C GLU A 224 4.93 -3.32 23.48
N CYS A 225 5.21 -3.99 22.37
CA CYS A 225 4.25 -4.17 21.28
C CYS A 225 2.99 -4.92 21.77
N GLN A 226 3.17 -6.01 22.52
CA GLN A 226 2.07 -6.76 23.11
C GLN A 226 1.22 -5.90 24.03
N ALA A 227 1.84 -5.14 24.92
CA ALA A 227 1.16 -4.24 25.85
C ALA A 227 0.41 -3.10 25.15
N ALA A 228 0.88 -2.68 23.98
CA ALA A 228 0.28 -1.65 23.15
C ALA A 228 -0.84 -2.18 22.20
N GLY A 229 -1.18 -3.46 22.28
CA GLY A 229 -2.28 -4.07 21.55
C GLY A 229 -1.90 -5.01 20.42
N ALA A 230 -0.62 -5.15 20.08
CA ALA A 230 -0.14 -6.14 19.10
C ALA A 230 0.03 -7.54 19.74
N ASP A 231 -1.02 -8.05 20.40
CA ASP A 231 -1.02 -9.38 21.05
C ASP A 231 -1.40 -10.48 20.05
N THR A 232 -0.59 -10.64 19.01
CA THR A 232 -0.80 -11.67 17.98
C THR A 232 -0.10 -12.99 18.35
N PRO A 233 -0.52 -14.14 17.76
CA PRO A 233 0.17 -15.42 17.96
C PRO A 233 1.66 -15.36 17.62
N GLU A 234 2.04 -14.57 16.60
CA GLU A 234 3.42 -14.37 16.18
C GLU A 234 4.23 -13.66 17.27
N VAL A 235 3.75 -12.52 17.76
CA VAL A 235 4.39 -11.77 18.85
C VAL A 235 4.52 -12.64 20.10
N GLN A 236 3.47 -13.37 20.48
CA GLN A 236 3.52 -14.31 21.60
C GLN A 236 4.54 -15.43 21.41
N LYS A 237 4.70 -15.92 20.18
CA LYS A 237 5.71 -16.94 19.85
C LYS A 237 7.12 -16.39 20.03
N GLU A 238 7.41 -15.19 19.53
CA GLU A 238 8.71 -14.55 19.66
C GLU A 238 9.04 -14.25 21.13
N ILE A 239 8.10 -13.74 21.92
CA ILE A 239 8.30 -13.53 23.36
C ILE A 239 8.69 -14.85 24.06
N ARG A 240 7.94 -15.95 23.83
CA ARG A 240 8.26 -17.25 24.43
C ARG A 240 9.63 -17.78 24.01
N PHE A 241 9.98 -17.58 22.75
CA PHE A 241 11.30 -17.97 22.23
C PHE A 241 12.42 -17.20 22.95
N LEU A 242 12.28 -15.88 23.04
CA LEU A 242 13.29 -15.01 23.66
C LEU A 242 13.39 -15.24 25.19
N GLU A 243 12.29 -15.54 25.89
CA GLU A 243 12.29 -15.88 27.31
C GLU A 243 13.00 -17.22 27.64
N SER A 244 13.17 -18.07 26.63
CA SER A 244 13.85 -19.35 26.77
C SER A 244 15.36 -19.28 26.58
N ARG A 245 15.90 -18.11 26.20
CA ARG A 245 17.33 -17.89 25.95
C ARG A 245 18.02 -17.23 27.14
#